data_bd8c51f24430ac7ffcebf6bd8eb062fa
#
_entry.id   bd8c51f24430ac7ffcebf6bd8eb062fa
#
_cell.length_a   1.000
_cell.length_b   1.000
_cell.length_c   1.000
_cell.angle_alpha   90.00
_cell.angle_beta   90.00
_cell.angle_gamma   90.00
#
_symmetry.space_group_name_H-M   'P 1'
#
loop_
_entity.id
_entity.type
_entity.pdbx_description
1 polymer ?
#
loop_
_entity_poly.entity_id
_entity_poly.type
_entity_poly.pdbx_seq_one_letter_code
_entity_poly.pdbx_strand_id
1 'polypeptide(L)'
;SRPDLLILDEPINGLDPVGIQEFREMVLRLNRELGMTLIISSHILSELYLVASRFGFIHQGRLIQELSKEDFDRESGDYIILQSQKAQMAKDFVQKQLGFSFKPSHQTDQLQLIGKAEDIPELAKALVLADIPISAIYYAHKDLERYFTDLIQVQGGKQYA
;
A
#
# COMPACT_ATOMS: atom_id res chain seq x y z
N SER A 1 5.06 -26.17 -27.65
CA SER A 1 3.68 -25.86 -27.24
C SER A 1 3.67 -24.53 -26.51
N ARG A 2 2.67 -23.72 -26.77
CA ARG A 2 2.46 -22.48 -26.03
C ARG A 2 1.39 -22.78 -24.98
N PRO A 3 1.72 -22.79 -23.68
CA PRO A 3 0.72 -22.96 -22.65
C PRO A 3 -0.15 -21.71 -22.55
N ASP A 4 -1.43 -21.88 -22.23
CA ASP A 4 -2.34 -20.76 -21.96
C ASP A 4 -2.15 -20.23 -20.53
N LEU A 5 -1.63 -21.06 -19.64
CA LEU A 5 -1.38 -20.76 -18.22
C LEU A 5 0.04 -21.16 -17.84
N LEU A 6 0.74 -20.25 -17.17
CA LEU A 6 2.06 -20.49 -16.59
C LEU A 6 2.01 -20.19 -15.08
N ILE A 7 2.46 -21.14 -14.28
CA ILE A 7 2.55 -20.99 -12.82
C ILE A 7 4.02 -20.95 -12.43
N LEU A 8 4.42 -19.90 -11.74
CA LEU A 8 5.79 -19.65 -11.29
C LEU A 8 5.82 -19.48 -9.77
N ASP A 9 6.61 -20.32 -9.11
CA ASP A 9 6.78 -20.27 -7.66
C ASP A 9 8.13 -19.63 -7.32
N GLU A 10 8.07 -18.46 -6.64
CA GLU A 10 9.23 -17.64 -6.22
C GLU A 10 10.28 -17.41 -7.33
N PRO A 11 9.89 -17.03 -8.57
CA PRO A 11 10.78 -17.04 -9.73
C PRO A 11 11.90 -16.01 -9.69
N ILE A 12 11.77 -14.97 -8.87
CA ILE A 12 12.76 -13.89 -8.73
C ILE A 12 13.74 -14.12 -7.57
N ASN A 13 13.53 -15.20 -6.81
CA ASN A 13 14.37 -15.50 -5.66
C ASN A 13 15.80 -15.83 -6.10
N GLY A 14 16.78 -15.11 -5.53
CA GLY A 14 18.19 -15.27 -5.87
C GLY A 14 18.66 -14.62 -7.17
N LEU A 15 17.81 -13.87 -7.86
CA LEU A 15 18.22 -13.03 -8.98
C LEU A 15 18.87 -11.75 -8.49
N ASP A 16 19.85 -11.26 -9.24
CA ASP A 16 20.38 -9.91 -9.06
C ASP A 16 19.41 -8.85 -9.65
N PRO A 17 19.62 -7.56 -9.38
CA PRO A 17 18.72 -6.50 -9.86
C PRO A 17 18.52 -6.49 -11.39
N VAL A 18 19.53 -6.88 -12.17
CA VAL A 18 19.42 -6.97 -13.63
C VAL A 18 18.52 -8.13 -14.02
N GLY A 19 18.72 -9.30 -13.42
CA GLY A 19 17.90 -10.50 -13.64
C GLY A 19 16.43 -10.28 -13.25
N ILE A 20 16.17 -9.52 -12.18
CA ILE A 20 14.80 -9.15 -11.79
C ILE A 20 14.15 -8.27 -12.87
N GLN A 21 14.88 -7.30 -13.41
CA GLN A 21 14.36 -6.46 -14.49
C GLN A 21 14.06 -7.27 -15.75
N GLU A 22 14.98 -8.14 -16.18
CA GLU A 22 14.81 -9.01 -17.35
C GLU A 22 13.61 -9.96 -17.16
N PHE A 23 13.44 -10.52 -15.98
CA PHE A 23 12.29 -11.35 -15.63
C PHE A 23 10.98 -10.57 -15.74
N ARG A 24 10.93 -9.35 -15.22
CA ARG A 24 9.76 -8.46 -15.31
C ARG A 24 9.37 -8.18 -16.75
N GLU A 25 10.33 -7.82 -17.59
CA GLU A 25 10.10 -7.56 -19.01
C GLU A 25 9.59 -8.81 -19.73
N MET A 26 10.15 -9.98 -19.43
CA MET A 26 9.70 -11.27 -19.97
C MET A 26 8.25 -11.57 -19.57
N VAL A 27 7.88 -11.42 -18.31
CA VAL A 27 6.51 -11.67 -17.80
C VAL A 27 5.50 -10.76 -18.52
N LEU A 28 5.80 -9.46 -18.61
CA LEU A 28 4.93 -8.50 -19.29
C LEU A 28 4.78 -8.80 -20.77
N ARG A 29 5.84 -9.24 -21.43
CA ARG A 29 5.82 -9.63 -22.84
C ARG A 29 4.99 -10.90 -23.06
N LEU A 30 5.17 -11.94 -22.24
CA LEU A 30 4.39 -13.18 -22.32
C LEU A 30 2.88 -12.91 -22.18
N ASN A 31 2.50 -12.05 -21.27
CA ASN A 31 1.11 -11.68 -21.09
C ASN A 31 0.58 -10.82 -22.26
N ARG A 32 1.26 -9.72 -22.60
CA ARG A 32 0.76 -8.74 -23.58
C ARG A 32 0.81 -9.22 -25.03
N GLU A 33 1.91 -9.89 -25.41
CA GLU A 33 2.11 -10.28 -26.81
C GLU A 33 1.56 -11.69 -27.11
N LEU A 34 1.61 -12.58 -26.12
CA LEU A 34 1.19 -13.97 -26.32
C LEU A 34 -0.17 -14.29 -25.66
N GLY A 35 -0.77 -13.35 -24.94
CA GLY A 35 -2.06 -13.54 -24.26
C GLY A 35 -2.01 -14.58 -23.14
N MET A 36 -0.81 -14.90 -22.63
CA MET A 36 -0.61 -15.94 -21.65
C MET A 36 -1.07 -15.45 -20.26
N THR A 37 -1.78 -16.30 -19.54
CA THR A 37 -2.10 -16.07 -18.13
C THR A 37 -0.94 -16.53 -17.26
N LEU A 38 -0.49 -15.69 -16.30
CA LEU A 38 0.58 -16.03 -15.40
C LEU A 38 0.08 -15.96 -13.94
N ILE A 39 0.40 -16.98 -13.17
CA ILE A 39 0.25 -16.99 -11.71
C ILE A 39 1.65 -17.02 -11.12
N ILE A 40 1.98 -16.02 -10.30
CA ILE A 40 3.31 -15.84 -9.74
C ILE A 40 3.19 -15.75 -8.24
N SER A 41 3.85 -16.67 -7.50
CA SER A 41 4.04 -16.50 -6.06
C SER A 41 5.31 -15.70 -5.78
N SER A 42 5.28 -14.83 -4.81
CA SER A 42 6.47 -14.14 -4.30
C SER A 42 6.20 -13.55 -2.91
N HIS A 43 7.25 -13.46 -2.12
CA HIS A 43 7.28 -12.69 -0.88
C HIS A 43 7.81 -11.26 -1.09
N ILE A 44 8.30 -10.94 -2.29
CA ILE A 44 8.78 -9.59 -2.67
C ILE A 44 7.61 -8.86 -3.34
N LEU A 45 6.74 -8.29 -2.52
CA LEU A 45 5.46 -7.74 -2.96
C LEU A 45 5.61 -6.50 -3.85
N SER A 46 6.67 -5.71 -3.64
CA SER A 46 7.01 -4.56 -4.49
C SER A 46 7.25 -4.95 -5.95
N GLU A 47 7.88 -6.11 -6.19
CA GLU A 47 8.10 -6.62 -7.54
C GLU A 47 6.82 -7.16 -8.17
N LEU A 48 5.98 -7.85 -7.38
CA LEU A 48 4.66 -8.29 -7.86
C LEU A 48 3.78 -7.12 -8.28
N TYR A 49 3.81 -6.02 -7.53
CA TYR A 49 3.04 -4.82 -7.85
C TYR A 49 3.35 -4.27 -9.26
N LEU A 50 4.59 -4.41 -9.73
CA LEU A 50 5.02 -3.89 -11.03
C LEU A 50 4.52 -4.71 -12.22
N VAL A 51 4.16 -5.99 -12.01
CA VAL A 51 3.77 -6.90 -13.09
C VAL A 51 2.35 -7.43 -13.00
N ALA A 52 1.80 -7.55 -11.80
CA ALA A 52 0.49 -8.16 -11.57
C ALA A 52 -0.66 -7.18 -11.88
N SER A 53 -1.75 -7.72 -12.42
CA SER A 53 -3.03 -7.04 -12.58
C SER A 53 -4.03 -7.37 -11.45
N ARG A 54 -3.81 -8.48 -10.75
CA ARG A 54 -4.61 -8.94 -9.61
C ARG A 54 -3.70 -9.49 -8.53
N PHE A 55 -4.12 -9.37 -7.27
CA PHE A 55 -3.41 -9.86 -6.10
C PHE A 55 -4.28 -10.84 -5.32
N GLY A 56 -3.70 -11.96 -4.92
CA GLY A 56 -4.28 -12.89 -3.97
C GLY A 56 -3.40 -12.97 -2.73
N PHE A 57 -3.95 -12.69 -1.56
CA PHE A 57 -3.22 -12.74 -0.28
C PHE A 57 -3.54 -14.05 0.43
N ILE A 58 -2.51 -14.85 0.65
CA ILE A 58 -2.62 -16.15 1.31
C ILE A 58 -1.99 -16.06 2.71
N HIS A 59 -2.72 -16.50 3.71
CA HIS A 59 -2.23 -16.59 5.08
C HIS A 59 -2.73 -17.88 5.72
N GLN A 60 -1.83 -18.62 6.37
CA GLN A 60 -2.11 -19.92 7.01
C GLN A 60 -2.89 -20.90 6.09
N GLY A 61 -2.47 -20.99 4.82
CA GLY A 61 -3.05 -21.89 3.83
C GLY A 61 -4.44 -21.48 3.30
N ARG A 62 -4.88 -20.24 3.58
CA ARG A 62 -6.17 -19.72 3.10
C ARG A 62 -5.98 -18.46 2.29
N LEU A 63 -6.75 -18.34 1.21
CA LEU A 63 -6.87 -17.07 0.48
C LEU A 63 -7.73 -16.12 1.33
N ILE A 64 -7.11 -15.07 1.87
CA ILE A 64 -7.75 -14.13 2.78
C ILE A 64 -8.34 -12.91 2.07
N GLN A 65 -7.77 -12.54 0.93
CA GLN A 65 -8.23 -11.42 0.12
C GLN A 65 -7.81 -11.62 -1.31
N GLU A 66 -8.65 -11.20 -2.24
CA GLU A 66 -8.35 -11.05 -3.65
C GLU A 66 -8.85 -9.69 -4.13
N LEU A 67 -8.03 -8.96 -4.89
CA LEU A 67 -8.41 -7.68 -5.47
C LEU A 67 -7.62 -7.38 -6.74
N SER A 68 -8.19 -6.55 -7.60
CA SER A 68 -7.48 -6.01 -8.76
C SER A 68 -6.43 -4.98 -8.33
N LYS A 69 -5.46 -4.70 -9.21
CA LYS A 69 -4.51 -3.62 -9.00
C LYS A 69 -5.22 -2.27 -8.87
N GLU A 70 -6.25 -2.03 -9.67
CA GLU A 70 -7.06 -0.81 -9.62
C GLU A 70 -7.78 -0.65 -8.28
N ASP A 71 -8.35 -1.74 -7.73
CA ASP A 71 -8.97 -1.72 -6.41
C ASP A 71 -7.95 -1.49 -5.31
N PHE A 72 -6.78 -2.13 -5.41
CA PHE A 72 -5.68 -1.90 -4.48
C PHE A 72 -5.24 -0.43 -4.49
N ASP A 73 -5.02 0.17 -5.67
CA ASP A 73 -4.61 1.57 -5.80
C ASP A 73 -5.67 2.52 -5.23
N ARG A 74 -6.95 2.22 -5.43
CA ARG A 74 -8.06 2.98 -4.86
C ARG A 74 -8.16 2.86 -3.34
N GLU A 75 -8.01 1.65 -2.79
CA GLU A 75 -8.07 1.40 -1.35
C GLU A 75 -6.81 1.87 -0.62
N SER A 76 -5.64 1.68 -1.23
CA SER A 76 -4.37 2.11 -0.68
C SER A 76 -4.22 3.62 -0.69
N GLY A 77 -4.68 4.28 -1.76
CA GLY A 77 -4.76 5.73 -1.95
C GLY A 77 -3.62 6.53 -1.32
N ASP A 78 -3.40 7.68 -1.87
CA ASP A 78 -2.42 8.63 -1.34
C ASP A 78 -2.88 9.18 0.01
N TYR A 79 -1.97 9.30 0.95
CA TYR A 79 -2.26 9.88 2.24
C TYR A 79 -1.05 10.61 2.82
N ILE A 80 -1.35 11.56 3.69
CA ILE A 80 -0.34 12.32 4.41
C ILE A 80 -0.26 11.75 5.83
N ILE A 81 0.94 11.45 6.28
CA ILE A 81 1.22 11.15 7.67
C ILE A 81 1.54 12.44 8.39
N LEU A 82 0.78 12.71 9.44
CA LEU A 82 1.02 13.78 10.38
C LEU A 82 1.27 13.19 11.76
N GLN A 83 2.44 13.41 12.31
CA GLN A 83 2.80 13.04 13.69
C GLN A 83 2.82 14.28 14.57
N SER A 84 2.14 14.20 15.69
CA SER A 84 2.05 15.29 16.66
C SER A 84 1.93 14.75 18.08
N GLN A 85 2.63 15.36 19.01
CA GLN A 85 2.44 15.09 20.45
C GLN A 85 1.04 15.48 20.93
N LYS A 86 0.35 16.36 20.20
CA LYS A 86 -1.05 16.77 20.42
C LYS A 86 -1.95 16.26 19.30
N ALA A 87 -1.89 14.96 19.00
CA ALA A 87 -2.57 14.36 17.84
C ALA A 87 -4.08 14.64 17.80
N GLN A 88 -4.77 14.60 18.96
CA GLN A 88 -6.21 14.90 18.99
C GLN A 88 -6.50 16.35 18.63
N MET A 89 -5.70 17.31 19.12
CA MET A 89 -5.84 18.72 18.79
C MET A 89 -5.56 18.97 17.29
N ALA A 90 -4.53 18.33 16.77
CA ALA A 90 -4.19 18.39 15.34
C ALA A 90 -5.33 17.81 14.48
N LYS A 91 -5.91 16.68 14.89
CA LYS A 91 -7.05 16.06 14.20
C LYS A 91 -8.25 16.97 14.14
N ASP A 92 -8.66 17.54 15.28
CA ASP A 92 -9.82 18.42 15.36
C ASP A 92 -9.63 19.69 14.52
N PHE A 93 -8.44 20.27 14.56
CA PHE A 93 -8.10 21.45 13.77
C PHE A 93 -8.14 21.15 12.26
N VAL A 94 -7.43 20.10 11.83
CA VAL A 94 -7.32 19.72 10.42
C VAL A 94 -8.68 19.33 9.84
N GLN A 95 -9.50 18.63 10.60
CA GLN A 95 -10.84 18.24 10.16
C GLN A 95 -11.80 19.44 10.07
N LYS A 96 -11.84 20.29 11.11
CA LYS A 96 -12.81 21.38 11.22
C LYS A 96 -12.42 22.61 10.40
N GLN A 97 -11.14 22.94 10.35
CA GLN A 97 -10.66 24.17 9.71
C GLN A 97 -10.18 23.95 8.26
N LEU A 98 -9.63 22.78 7.97
CA LEU A 98 -9.05 22.50 6.66
C LEU A 98 -9.84 21.45 5.86
N GLY A 99 -10.84 20.80 6.46
CA GLY A 99 -11.75 19.89 5.77
C GLY A 99 -11.16 18.53 5.36
N PHE A 100 -9.98 18.15 5.87
CA PHE A 100 -9.39 16.86 5.56
C PHE A 100 -10.14 15.71 6.22
N SER A 101 -10.26 14.60 5.50
CA SER A 101 -10.73 13.32 6.02
C SER A 101 -9.56 12.45 6.47
N PHE A 102 -9.83 11.51 7.37
CA PHE A 102 -8.81 10.64 7.95
C PHE A 102 -9.05 9.18 7.60
N LYS A 103 -7.96 8.43 7.43
CA LYS A 103 -7.97 6.97 7.44
C LYS A 103 -7.81 6.47 8.89
N PRO A 104 -8.34 5.28 9.23
CA PRO A 104 -8.06 4.65 10.51
C PRO A 104 -6.55 4.48 10.72
N SER A 105 -6.05 4.85 11.89
CA SER A 105 -4.67 4.62 12.31
C SER A 105 -4.65 3.88 13.64
N HIS A 106 -3.74 2.93 13.79
CA HIS A 106 -3.53 2.19 15.03
C HIS A 106 -2.54 2.88 15.98
N GLN A 107 -1.88 3.95 15.51
CA GLN A 107 -0.93 4.73 16.32
C GLN A 107 -1.62 5.98 16.87
N THR A 108 -1.45 6.22 18.16
CA THR A 108 -2.13 7.31 18.88
C THR A 108 -1.58 8.70 18.59
N ASP A 109 -0.31 8.79 18.20
CA ASP A 109 0.42 10.01 17.89
C ASP A 109 0.51 10.31 16.39
N GLN A 110 -0.03 9.42 15.56
CA GLN A 110 0.04 9.49 14.11
C GLN A 110 -1.35 9.56 13.49
N LEU A 111 -1.58 10.56 12.67
CA LEU A 111 -2.78 10.75 11.89
C LEU A 111 -2.49 10.43 10.41
N GLN A 112 -3.44 9.77 9.76
CA GLN A 112 -3.39 9.50 8.32
C GLN A 112 -4.48 10.30 7.62
N LEU A 113 -4.08 11.38 6.95
CA LEU A 113 -4.99 12.26 6.23
C LEU A 113 -5.11 11.82 4.78
N ILE A 114 -6.33 11.81 4.25
CA ILE A 114 -6.55 11.63 2.82
C ILE A 114 -6.16 12.94 2.13
N GLY A 115 -5.07 12.91 1.36
CA GLY A 115 -4.53 14.10 0.71
C GLY A 115 -3.33 13.77 -0.17
N LYS A 116 -2.86 14.76 -0.90
CA LYS A 116 -1.75 14.67 -1.85
C LYS A 116 -0.49 15.33 -1.28
N ALA A 117 0.66 15.03 -1.89
CA ALA A 117 1.93 15.65 -1.52
C ALA A 117 1.88 17.20 -1.63
N GLU A 118 1.11 17.73 -2.58
CA GLU A 118 0.92 19.16 -2.83
C GLU A 118 0.21 19.88 -1.70
N ASP A 119 -0.56 19.16 -0.87
CA ASP A 119 -1.29 19.72 0.26
C ASP A 119 -0.39 19.98 1.48
N ILE A 120 0.78 19.33 1.54
CA ILE A 120 1.68 19.36 2.71
C ILE A 120 2.13 20.78 3.08
N PRO A 121 2.57 21.65 2.14
CA PRO A 121 3.06 22.98 2.51
C PRO A 121 1.98 23.84 3.19
N GLU A 122 0.75 23.83 2.68
CA GLU A 122 -0.35 24.60 3.28
C GLU A 122 -0.79 23.98 4.62
N LEU A 123 -0.87 22.67 4.70
CA LEU A 123 -1.20 21.96 5.93
C LEU A 123 -0.19 22.26 7.04
N ALA A 124 1.10 22.17 6.74
CA ALA A 124 2.17 22.47 7.69
C ALA A 124 2.12 23.92 8.16
N LYS A 125 1.94 24.86 7.22
CA LYS A 125 1.81 26.28 7.55
C LYS A 125 0.62 26.55 8.48
N ALA A 126 -0.53 25.96 8.18
CA ALA A 126 -1.74 26.15 8.99
C ALA A 126 -1.57 25.62 10.42
N LEU A 127 -0.95 24.45 10.57
CA LEU A 127 -0.68 23.86 11.89
C LEU A 127 0.29 24.70 12.71
N VAL A 128 1.37 25.18 12.09
CA VAL A 128 2.34 26.06 12.76
C VAL A 128 1.70 27.38 13.21
N LEU A 129 0.89 27.99 12.37
CA LEU A 129 0.17 29.25 12.71
C LEU A 129 -0.87 29.05 13.83
N ALA A 130 -1.39 27.83 13.97
CA ALA A 130 -2.31 27.45 15.05
C ALA A 130 -1.59 26.99 16.34
N ASP A 131 -0.27 27.10 16.41
CA ASP A 131 0.57 26.66 17.54
C ASP A 131 0.39 25.15 17.86
N ILE A 132 0.17 24.35 16.83
CA ILE A 132 0.06 22.91 16.95
C ILE A 132 1.42 22.26 16.62
N PRO A 133 2.06 21.56 17.56
CA PRO A 133 3.38 20.98 17.36
C PRO A 133 3.33 19.87 16.32
N ILE A 134 4.27 19.88 15.38
CA ILE A 134 4.46 18.85 14.36
C ILE A 134 5.78 18.14 14.64
N SER A 135 5.74 16.82 14.83
CA SER A 135 6.95 15.99 14.93
C SER A 135 7.40 15.50 13.56
N ALA A 136 6.46 15.17 12.68
CA ALA A 136 6.72 14.82 11.30
C ALA A 136 5.47 15.08 10.44
N ILE A 137 5.70 15.43 9.18
CA ILE A 137 4.66 15.51 8.16
C ILE A 137 5.28 15.05 6.83
N TYR A 138 4.69 14.06 6.21
CA TYR A 138 5.19 13.53 4.94
C TYR A 138 4.11 12.77 4.17
N TYR A 139 4.32 12.72 2.87
CA TYR A 139 3.48 11.93 1.97
C TYR A 139 3.84 10.46 2.07
N ALA A 140 2.84 9.62 2.14
CA ALA A 140 3.00 8.19 2.19
C ALA A 140 2.06 7.50 1.21
N HIS A 141 2.57 6.42 0.64
CA HIS A 141 1.81 5.50 -0.18
C HIS A 141 1.71 4.16 0.55
N LYS A 142 0.53 3.57 0.56
CA LYS A 142 0.36 2.25 1.15
C LYS A 142 0.82 1.21 0.14
N ASP A 143 1.96 0.59 0.42
CA ASP A 143 2.49 -0.52 -0.36
C ASP A 143 1.77 -1.85 -0.05
N LEU A 144 2.02 -2.86 -0.87
CA LEU A 144 1.42 -4.19 -0.71
C LEU A 144 1.83 -4.85 0.61
N GLU A 145 3.05 -4.65 1.08
CA GLU A 145 3.56 -5.19 2.35
C GLU A 145 2.74 -4.67 3.52
N ARG A 146 2.49 -3.38 3.56
CA ARG A 146 1.69 -2.74 4.61
C ARG A 146 0.21 -3.15 4.50
N TYR A 147 -0.31 -3.22 3.28
CA TYR A 147 -1.68 -3.69 3.05
C TYR A 147 -1.85 -5.13 3.58
N PHE A 148 -0.93 -6.03 3.26
CA PHE A 148 -0.95 -7.41 3.73
C PHE A 148 -0.85 -7.51 5.25
N THR A 149 0.05 -6.74 5.87
CA THR A 149 0.22 -6.70 7.33
C THR A 149 -1.07 -6.26 8.02
N ASP A 150 -1.73 -5.22 7.52
CA ASP A 150 -3.00 -4.74 8.06
C ASP A 150 -4.11 -5.79 7.93
N LEU A 151 -4.18 -6.52 6.80
CA LEU A 151 -5.14 -7.61 6.61
C LEU A 151 -4.98 -8.71 7.66
N ILE A 152 -3.75 -9.13 7.95
CA ILE A 152 -3.46 -10.16 8.95
C ILE A 152 -3.86 -9.69 10.34
N GLN A 153 -3.56 -8.45 10.71
CA GLN A 153 -3.90 -7.89 12.02
C GLN A 153 -5.42 -7.83 12.25
N VAL A 154 -6.18 -7.44 11.23
CA VAL A 154 -7.65 -7.41 11.30
C VAL A 154 -8.23 -8.81 11.49
N GLN A 155 -7.64 -9.82 10.85
CA GLN A 155 -8.11 -11.20 11.01
C GLN A 155 -7.67 -11.82 12.34
N GLY A 156 -6.46 -11.51 12.83
CA GLY A 156 -5.97 -11.95 14.15
C GLY A 156 -6.81 -11.40 15.30
N GLY A 157 -7.31 -10.17 15.20
CA GLY A 157 -8.21 -9.56 16.19
C GLY A 157 -9.60 -10.19 16.25
N LYS A 158 -10.04 -10.90 15.20
CA LYS A 158 -11.34 -11.62 15.19
C LYS A 158 -11.27 -13.01 15.81
N GLN A 159 -10.07 -13.56 16.06
CA GLN A 159 -9.91 -14.88 16.70
C GLN A 159 -9.90 -14.84 18.24
N TYR A 160 -9.86 -13.66 18.85
CA TYR A 160 -9.85 -13.46 20.30
C TYR A 160 -11.06 -12.68 20.84
N ALA A 161 -12.09 -12.56 20.03
CA ALA A 161 -13.37 -11.94 20.45
C ALA A 161 -14.48 -12.98 20.63
#